data_ab1dc1430398fe8718920ac9a786596e
#
_entry.id   ab1dc1430398fe8718920ac9a786596e
#
_cell.length_a   1.000
_cell.length_b   1.000
_cell.length_c   1.000
_cell.angle_alpha   90.00
_cell.angle_beta   90.00
_cell.angle_gamma   90.00
#
_symmetry.space_group_name_H-M   'P 1'
#
loop_
_entity.id
_entity.type
_entity.pdbx_description
1 polymer ?
#
loop_
_entity_poly.entity_id
_entity_poly.type
_entity_poly.pdbx_seq_one_letter_code
_entity_poly.pdbx_strand_id
1 'polypeptide(L)'
;MSSPMLTVRDLEVTFTVDGDALKVLDGVSFSVAPGQTLGLVGESGCGKSVTALAIMGLLPRPHGRVVGGTIDFEGEDLLALPPEQMHRVRGNRISMIFQEPMTALNPVQTVGEQLMEVYRLHRPDYGKIQRKAAAIAMLQKVGIPEPERRFAIYPHNLSGGMRQRVMIAMALACEPDLLICDEPTTALDVTIQAQILDLMKGLQAETGMAILFITHDLGVVAELCDEVVVMYAGRAVEQADVFELFDHPRHPYTHGLLGAIPRLNGQPKQLLNTIRGQVPALHEMPAGCRFANRCPHASERCSREVPAVEQLAPHHGVACHHWKELTP
;
A
#
# COMPACT_ATOMS: atom_id res chain seq x y z
N MET A 1 18.36 -9.37 14.39
CA MET A 1 17.29 -8.77 13.59
C MET A 1 17.94 -8.07 12.40
N SER A 2 17.56 -8.37 11.18
CA SER A 2 18.05 -7.65 9.99
C SER A 2 17.59 -6.17 10.08
N SER A 3 18.42 -5.24 9.61
CA SER A 3 18.00 -3.84 9.50
C SER A 3 16.80 -3.74 8.56
N PRO A 4 15.82 -2.87 8.84
CA PRO A 4 14.68 -2.69 7.95
C PRO A 4 15.16 -2.18 6.57
N MET A 5 14.48 -2.62 5.51
CA MET A 5 14.74 -2.18 4.15
C MET A 5 14.17 -0.78 3.90
N LEU A 6 12.93 -0.55 4.34
CA LEU A 6 12.28 0.75 4.30
C LEU A 6 11.93 1.18 5.72
N THR A 7 12.23 2.43 6.08
CA THR A 7 11.78 3.04 7.33
C THR A 7 11.17 4.41 7.03
N VAL A 8 9.90 4.55 7.34
CA VAL A 8 9.16 5.83 7.30
C VAL A 8 9.03 6.33 8.73
N ARG A 9 9.45 7.57 9.01
CA ARG A 9 9.36 8.18 10.36
C ARG A 9 8.68 9.52 10.27
N ASP A 10 7.65 9.71 11.09
CA ASP A 10 6.92 10.96 11.30
C ASP A 10 6.57 11.68 9.99
N LEU A 11 6.17 10.88 8.96
CA LEU A 11 5.89 11.41 7.64
C LEU A 11 4.69 12.35 7.68
N GLU A 12 4.93 13.59 7.26
CA GLU A 12 3.90 14.62 7.14
C GLU A 12 3.75 15.06 5.68
N VAL A 13 2.51 15.05 5.18
CA VAL A 13 2.18 15.51 3.82
C VAL A 13 1.04 16.51 3.87
N THR A 14 1.20 17.60 3.14
CA THR A 14 0.15 18.60 2.94
C THR A 14 -0.26 18.70 1.48
N PHE A 15 -1.53 19.07 1.27
CA PHE A 15 -2.05 19.47 -0.03
C PHE A 15 -2.60 20.88 0.05
N THR A 16 -2.30 21.69 -0.96
CA THR A 16 -2.87 23.03 -1.08
C THR A 16 -4.17 22.92 -1.87
N VAL A 17 -5.30 23.27 -1.24
CA VAL A 17 -6.64 23.32 -1.84
C VAL A 17 -7.20 24.71 -1.57
N ASP A 18 -7.59 25.43 -2.60
CA ASP A 18 -8.16 26.78 -2.52
C ASP A 18 -7.29 27.80 -1.73
N GLY A 19 -5.98 27.57 -1.70
CA GLY A 19 -5.02 28.41 -0.98
C GLY A 19 -4.68 27.90 0.44
N ASP A 20 -5.45 27.01 1.00
CA ASP A 20 -5.22 26.44 2.33
C ASP A 20 -4.36 25.17 2.26
N ALA A 21 -3.40 25.04 3.18
CA ALA A 21 -2.56 23.85 3.33
C ALA A 21 -3.24 22.85 4.26
N LEU A 22 -3.81 21.80 3.70
CA LEU A 22 -4.47 20.72 4.45
C LEU A 22 -3.49 19.58 4.72
N LYS A 23 -3.31 19.21 5.99
CA LYS A 23 -2.43 18.10 6.40
C LYS A 23 -3.15 16.75 6.19
N VAL A 24 -2.74 16.02 5.14
CA VAL A 24 -3.29 14.72 4.75
C VAL A 24 -2.63 13.57 5.50
N LEU A 25 -1.29 13.61 5.64
CA LEU A 25 -0.54 12.71 6.54
C LEU A 25 0.03 13.51 7.69
N ASP A 26 -0.01 12.94 8.89
CA ASP A 26 0.31 13.63 10.12
C ASP A 26 1.04 12.68 11.09
N GLY A 27 2.36 12.55 10.88
CA GLY A 27 3.24 11.72 11.70
C GLY A 27 3.12 10.22 11.46
N VAL A 28 2.98 9.78 10.20
CA VAL A 28 2.92 8.36 9.87
C VAL A 28 4.30 7.72 9.98
N SER A 29 4.41 6.65 10.78
CA SER A 29 5.67 5.92 11.02
C SER A 29 5.44 4.42 10.92
N PHE A 30 6.31 3.72 10.17
CA PHE A 30 6.36 2.26 10.06
C PHE A 30 7.69 1.82 9.42
N SER A 31 7.97 0.52 9.45
CA SER A 31 9.12 -0.07 8.76
C SER A 31 8.76 -1.36 8.06
N VAL A 32 9.51 -1.71 7.03
CA VAL A 32 9.36 -2.97 6.29
C VAL A 32 10.73 -3.66 6.26
N ALA A 33 10.79 -4.91 6.71
CA ALA A 33 12.00 -5.71 6.66
C ALA A 33 12.16 -6.39 5.28
N PRO A 34 13.39 -6.79 4.88
CA PRO A 34 13.59 -7.62 3.70
C PRO A 34 12.73 -8.89 3.73
N GLY A 35 12.05 -9.22 2.62
CA GLY A 35 11.19 -10.39 2.51
C GLY A 35 9.86 -10.32 3.27
N GLN A 36 9.58 -9.22 3.98
CA GLN A 36 8.35 -9.01 4.74
C GLN A 36 7.24 -8.44 3.86
N THR A 37 6.00 -8.81 4.13
CA THR A 37 4.81 -8.13 3.63
C THR A 37 4.17 -7.30 4.75
N LEU A 38 4.22 -5.97 4.61
CA LEU A 38 3.52 -5.04 5.50
C LEU A 38 2.20 -4.60 4.87
N GLY A 39 1.09 -4.85 5.56
CA GLY A 39 -0.23 -4.36 5.20
C GLY A 39 -0.45 -2.93 5.67
N LEU A 40 -0.91 -2.05 4.79
CA LEU A 40 -1.34 -0.69 5.13
C LEU A 40 -2.85 -0.59 4.88
N VAL A 41 -3.66 -0.56 5.94
CA VAL A 41 -5.11 -0.72 5.87
C VAL A 41 -5.87 0.47 6.45
N GLY A 42 -7.12 0.62 6.06
CA GLY A 42 -8.04 1.66 6.55
C GLY A 42 -9.07 2.07 5.51
N GLU A 43 -10.05 2.89 5.89
CA GLU A 43 -11.09 3.38 5.00
C GLU A 43 -10.52 4.21 3.84
N SER A 44 -11.30 4.35 2.76
CA SER A 44 -10.93 5.22 1.62
C SER A 44 -10.67 6.65 2.11
N GLY A 45 -9.64 7.30 1.55
CA GLY A 45 -9.26 8.66 1.94
C GLY A 45 -8.43 8.77 3.22
N CYS A 46 -8.08 7.68 3.91
CA CYS A 46 -7.26 7.76 5.13
C CYS A 46 -5.75 8.04 4.89
N GLY A 47 -5.29 8.15 3.64
CA GLY A 47 -3.92 8.55 3.30
C GLY A 47 -3.00 7.44 2.79
N LYS A 48 -3.48 6.19 2.62
CA LYS A 48 -2.67 5.03 2.18
C LYS A 48 -1.92 5.29 0.86
N SER A 49 -2.66 5.63 -0.21
CA SER A 49 -2.07 5.92 -1.53
C SER A 49 -1.17 7.16 -1.50
N VAL A 50 -1.50 8.15 -0.66
CA VAL A 50 -0.63 9.34 -0.46
C VAL A 50 0.70 8.93 0.16
N THR A 51 0.70 7.98 1.10
CA THR A 51 1.93 7.42 1.69
C THR A 51 2.78 6.74 0.62
N ALA A 52 2.18 5.89 -0.22
CA ALA A 52 2.89 5.26 -1.34
C ALA A 52 3.48 6.28 -2.31
N LEU A 53 2.69 7.28 -2.72
CA LEU A 53 3.14 8.35 -3.61
C LEU A 53 4.25 9.20 -2.98
N ALA A 54 4.24 9.42 -1.66
CA ALA A 54 5.30 10.13 -0.95
C ALA A 54 6.61 9.33 -0.99
N ILE A 55 6.57 8.01 -0.72
CA ILE A 55 7.73 7.12 -0.82
C ILE A 55 8.31 7.14 -2.23
N MET A 56 7.43 7.06 -3.24
CA MET A 56 7.83 7.12 -4.64
C MET A 56 8.24 8.53 -5.11
N GLY A 57 8.07 9.59 -4.29
CA GLY A 57 8.30 10.98 -4.71
C GLY A 57 7.41 11.42 -5.87
N LEU A 58 6.18 10.87 -5.96
CA LEU A 58 5.19 11.09 -7.02
C LEU A 58 3.98 11.91 -6.58
N LEU A 59 4.07 12.62 -5.46
CA LEU A 59 2.99 13.53 -5.04
C LEU A 59 2.70 14.56 -6.15
N PRO A 60 1.43 14.85 -6.47
CA PRO A 60 1.05 15.77 -7.53
C PRO A 60 1.52 17.20 -7.23
N ARG A 61 2.44 17.72 -8.02
CA ARG A 61 2.96 19.11 -7.91
C ARG A 61 2.08 20.08 -8.68
N PRO A 62 1.90 21.30 -8.22
CA PRO A 62 2.53 21.94 -7.03
C PRO A 62 1.76 21.68 -5.72
N HIS A 63 0.64 20.99 -5.73
CA HIS A 63 -0.32 20.91 -4.63
C HIS A 63 0.15 20.01 -3.48
N GLY A 64 0.73 18.84 -3.76
CA GLY A 64 1.19 17.87 -2.77
C GLY A 64 2.65 18.09 -2.39
N ARG A 65 2.95 18.15 -1.08
CA ARG A 65 4.33 18.32 -0.56
C ARG A 65 4.54 17.50 0.70
N VAL A 66 5.71 16.89 0.83
CA VAL A 66 6.20 16.40 2.12
C VAL A 66 6.71 17.60 2.90
N VAL A 67 6.23 17.77 4.13
CA VAL A 67 6.56 18.92 5.01
C VAL A 67 7.30 18.50 6.28
N GLY A 68 7.38 17.20 6.56
CA GLY A 68 8.09 16.66 7.71
C GLY A 68 8.33 15.15 7.60
N GLY A 69 9.19 14.65 8.48
CA GLY A 69 9.56 13.24 8.54
C GLY A 69 10.71 12.85 7.62
N THR A 70 11.00 11.54 7.60
CA THR A 70 12.06 10.93 6.78
C THR A 70 11.56 9.65 6.13
N ILE A 71 12.11 9.31 4.96
CA ILE A 71 11.88 8.05 4.26
C ILE A 71 13.25 7.45 3.95
N ASP A 72 13.70 6.57 4.81
CA ASP A 72 14.97 5.86 4.66
C ASP A 72 14.75 4.54 3.91
N PHE A 73 15.50 4.34 2.84
CA PHE A 73 15.53 3.10 2.08
C PHE A 73 16.97 2.57 2.04
N GLU A 74 17.24 1.53 2.84
CA GLU A 74 18.57 0.93 2.99
C GLU A 74 19.67 1.94 3.35
N GLY A 75 19.36 2.90 4.23
CA GLY A 75 20.31 3.93 4.69
C GLY A 75 20.38 5.17 3.80
N GLU A 76 19.53 5.27 2.77
CA GLU A 76 19.44 6.43 1.88
C GLU A 76 18.10 7.15 2.09
N ASP A 77 18.14 8.45 2.45
CA ASP A 77 16.92 9.26 2.59
C ASP A 77 16.37 9.65 1.22
N LEU A 78 15.26 9.02 0.83
CA LEU A 78 14.59 9.25 -0.46
C LEU A 78 14.10 10.68 -0.65
N LEU A 79 13.80 11.40 0.44
CA LEU A 79 13.35 12.79 0.38
C LEU A 79 14.47 13.75 0.02
N ALA A 80 15.72 13.39 0.35
CA ALA A 80 16.91 14.18 0.03
C ALA A 80 17.44 13.94 -1.38
N LEU A 81 16.98 12.88 -2.06
CA LEU A 81 17.46 12.52 -3.39
C LEU A 81 17.04 13.54 -4.45
N PRO A 82 17.99 14.00 -5.29
CA PRO A 82 17.65 14.77 -6.48
C PRO A 82 16.84 13.92 -7.47
N PRO A 83 15.98 14.54 -8.32
CA PRO A 83 15.10 13.82 -9.24
C PRO A 83 15.83 12.78 -10.12
N GLU A 84 17.04 13.06 -10.57
CA GLU A 84 17.85 12.18 -11.42
C GLU A 84 18.27 10.89 -10.69
N GLN A 85 18.57 10.98 -9.39
CA GLN A 85 18.89 9.79 -8.59
C GLN A 85 17.62 9.00 -8.27
N MET A 86 16.52 9.68 -7.97
CA MET A 86 15.23 9.04 -7.75
C MET A 86 14.75 8.27 -8.99
N HIS A 87 15.09 8.69 -10.21
CA HIS A 87 14.82 7.92 -11.44
C HIS A 87 15.53 6.56 -11.47
N ARG A 88 16.68 6.42 -10.81
CA ARG A 88 17.40 5.13 -10.70
C ARG A 88 16.80 4.20 -9.66
N VAL A 89 16.09 4.75 -8.69
CA VAL A 89 15.39 3.98 -7.64
C VAL A 89 14.05 3.46 -8.18
N ARG A 90 13.25 4.35 -8.79
CA ARG A 90 11.91 4.02 -9.32
C ARG A 90 11.98 3.01 -10.46
N GLY A 91 11.15 1.97 -10.38
CA GLY A 91 11.06 0.92 -11.41
C GLY A 91 12.27 -0.02 -11.46
N ASN A 92 13.29 0.21 -10.63
CA ASN A 92 14.47 -0.64 -10.51
C ASN A 92 14.60 -1.26 -9.12
N ARG A 93 14.75 -0.42 -8.08
CA ARG A 93 14.87 -0.87 -6.69
C ARG A 93 13.54 -0.84 -5.94
N ILE A 94 12.73 0.19 -6.19
CA ILE A 94 11.37 0.31 -5.68
C ILE A 94 10.43 0.37 -6.88
N SER A 95 9.50 -0.56 -6.96
CA SER A 95 8.44 -0.56 -7.98
C SER A 95 7.07 -0.38 -7.35
N MET A 96 6.11 0.09 -8.14
CA MET A 96 4.74 0.31 -7.69
C MET A 96 3.73 -0.26 -8.67
N ILE A 97 2.74 -0.96 -8.13
CA ILE A 97 1.51 -1.35 -8.82
C ILE A 97 0.43 -0.35 -8.41
N PHE A 98 -0.09 0.39 -9.38
CA PHE A 98 -1.10 1.43 -9.16
C PHE A 98 -2.51 0.84 -9.10
N GLN A 99 -3.43 1.55 -8.44
CA GLN A 99 -4.79 1.14 -8.18
C GLN A 99 -5.61 0.81 -9.45
N GLU A 100 -5.36 1.53 -10.57
CA GLU A 100 -6.14 1.37 -11.79
C GLU A 100 -5.29 0.80 -12.95
N PRO A 101 -5.39 -0.51 -13.25
CA PRO A 101 -4.66 -1.11 -14.37
C PRO A 101 -5.07 -0.58 -15.75
N MET A 102 -6.28 -0.01 -15.83
CA MET A 102 -6.80 0.55 -17.09
C MET A 102 -6.08 1.82 -17.52
N THR A 103 -5.62 2.62 -16.56
CA THR A 103 -4.91 3.89 -16.79
C THR A 103 -3.39 3.73 -16.76
N ALA A 104 -2.88 2.65 -16.19
CA ALA A 104 -1.44 2.39 -16.05
C ALA A 104 -0.77 1.97 -17.36
N LEU A 105 -1.51 1.30 -18.27
CA LEU A 105 -0.99 0.86 -19.55
C LEU A 105 -1.28 1.89 -20.66
N ASN A 106 -0.25 2.23 -21.43
CA ASN A 106 -0.39 3.11 -22.58
C ASN A 106 -1.18 2.41 -23.72
N PRO A 107 -2.39 2.90 -24.10
CA PRO A 107 -3.25 2.21 -25.07
C PRO A 107 -2.72 2.23 -26.50
N VAL A 108 -1.77 3.10 -26.82
CA VAL A 108 -1.19 3.25 -28.18
C VAL A 108 0.15 2.57 -28.36
N GLN A 109 0.63 1.85 -27.36
CA GLN A 109 1.84 1.02 -27.41
C GLN A 109 1.47 -0.46 -27.16
N THR A 110 2.19 -1.38 -27.81
CA THR A 110 2.03 -2.81 -27.54
C THR A 110 2.53 -3.18 -26.14
N VAL A 111 2.06 -4.30 -25.62
CA VAL A 111 2.52 -4.85 -24.34
C VAL A 111 4.04 -5.02 -24.32
N GLY A 112 4.59 -5.55 -25.40
CA GLY A 112 6.02 -5.79 -25.51
C GLY A 112 6.86 -4.50 -25.58
N GLU A 113 6.36 -3.46 -26.25
CA GLU A 113 7.03 -2.17 -26.28
C GLU A 113 7.14 -1.56 -24.89
N GLN A 114 6.08 -1.59 -24.11
CA GLN A 114 6.06 -1.07 -22.74
C GLN A 114 7.00 -1.86 -21.82
N LEU A 115 7.00 -3.18 -21.87
CA LEU A 115 7.94 -4.02 -21.11
C LEU A 115 9.38 -3.78 -21.54
N MET A 116 9.66 -3.71 -22.85
CA MET A 116 11.02 -3.42 -23.35
C MET A 116 11.49 -2.01 -22.95
N GLU A 117 10.58 -1.06 -22.75
CA GLU A 117 10.92 0.27 -22.28
C GLU A 117 11.49 0.23 -20.86
N VAL A 118 10.89 -0.55 -19.94
CA VAL A 118 11.41 -0.75 -18.59
C VAL A 118 12.87 -1.25 -18.64
N TYR A 119 13.13 -2.30 -19.42
CA TYR A 119 14.49 -2.82 -19.57
C TYR A 119 15.42 -1.81 -20.27
N ARG A 120 14.94 -1.02 -21.20
CA ARG A 120 15.75 0.03 -21.85
C ARG A 120 16.22 1.08 -20.87
N LEU A 121 15.39 1.45 -19.91
CA LEU A 121 15.68 2.48 -18.91
C LEU A 121 16.61 1.95 -17.80
N HIS A 122 16.43 0.72 -17.36
CA HIS A 122 17.08 0.21 -16.15
C HIS A 122 18.13 -0.89 -16.40
N ARG A 123 18.18 -1.46 -17.62
CA ARG A 123 19.20 -2.44 -18.05
C ARG A 123 19.84 -1.97 -19.36
N PRO A 124 20.67 -0.92 -19.32
CA PRO A 124 21.28 -0.34 -20.51
C PRO A 124 22.21 -1.31 -21.24
N ASP A 125 22.75 -2.30 -20.52
CA ASP A 125 23.58 -3.40 -21.03
C ASP A 125 22.79 -4.38 -21.92
N TYR A 126 21.46 -4.46 -21.80
CA TYR A 126 20.64 -5.34 -22.62
C TYR A 126 20.49 -4.79 -24.03
N GLY A 127 20.90 -5.55 -25.04
CA GLY A 127 20.58 -5.29 -26.44
C GLY A 127 19.10 -5.51 -26.76
N LYS A 128 18.64 -5.08 -27.94
CA LYS A 128 17.21 -5.22 -28.32
C LYS A 128 16.69 -6.67 -28.26
N ILE A 129 17.53 -7.64 -28.66
CA ILE A 129 17.17 -9.07 -28.62
C ILE A 129 17.00 -9.54 -27.18
N GLN A 130 17.91 -9.17 -26.29
CA GLN A 130 17.86 -9.54 -24.87
C GLN A 130 16.67 -8.92 -24.17
N ARG A 131 16.35 -7.64 -24.43
CA ARG A 131 15.15 -6.99 -23.89
C ARG A 131 13.86 -7.69 -24.30
N LYS A 132 13.77 -8.09 -25.59
CA LYS A 132 12.62 -8.85 -26.08
C LYS A 132 12.50 -10.21 -25.39
N ALA A 133 13.60 -10.94 -25.27
CA ALA A 133 13.61 -12.24 -24.60
C ALA A 133 13.21 -12.12 -23.13
N ALA A 134 13.76 -11.13 -22.39
CA ALA A 134 13.44 -10.86 -21.01
C ALA A 134 11.96 -10.47 -20.83
N ALA A 135 11.41 -9.64 -21.72
CA ALA A 135 10.00 -9.25 -21.70
C ALA A 135 9.06 -10.45 -21.92
N ILE A 136 9.38 -11.34 -22.85
CA ILE A 136 8.59 -12.57 -23.08
C ILE A 136 8.68 -13.50 -21.88
N ALA A 137 9.88 -13.71 -21.32
CA ALA A 137 10.07 -14.52 -20.11
C ALA A 137 9.28 -13.96 -18.91
N MET A 138 9.25 -12.63 -18.74
CA MET A 138 8.46 -12.00 -17.66
C MET A 138 6.96 -12.18 -17.89
N LEU A 139 6.45 -12.05 -19.12
CA LEU A 139 5.04 -12.36 -19.44
C LEU A 139 4.69 -13.81 -19.10
N GLN A 140 5.60 -14.74 -19.41
CA GLN A 140 5.43 -16.15 -19.04
C GLN A 140 5.41 -16.34 -17.53
N LYS A 141 6.34 -15.68 -16.80
CA LYS A 141 6.47 -15.74 -15.33
C LYS A 141 5.21 -15.28 -14.62
N VAL A 142 4.53 -14.24 -15.13
CA VAL A 142 3.25 -13.77 -14.57
C VAL A 142 2.04 -14.55 -15.10
N GLY A 143 2.24 -15.63 -15.85
CA GLY A 143 1.17 -16.54 -16.31
C GLY A 143 0.32 -15.98 -17.46
N ILE A 144 0.89 -15.14 -18.32
CA ILE A 144 0.24 -14.72 -19.57
C ILE A 144 0.32 -15.88 -20.59
N PRO A 145 -0.81 -16.39 -21.10
CA PRO A 145 -0.81 -17.45 -22.11
C PRO A 145 -0.31 -16.93 -23.46
N GLU A 146 0.40 -17.76 -24.23
CA GLU A 146 0.97 -17.39 -25.55
C GLU A 146 1.77 -16.08 -25.51
N PRO A 147 2.81 -15.97 -24.64
CA PRO A 147 3.46 -14.68 -24.34
C PRO A 147 4.07 -14.01 -25.58
N GLU A 148 4.60 -14.77 -26.55
CA GLU A 148 5.13 -14.27 -27.81
C GLU A 148 4.06 -13.57 -28.66
N ARG A 149 2.86 -14.13 -28.69
CA ARG A 149 1.71 -13.54 -29.39
C ARG A 149 1.20 -12.31 -28.64
N ARG A 150 1.08 -12.41 -27.31
CA ARG A 150 0.59 -11.30 -26.46
C ARG A 150 1.57 -10.13 -26.40
N PHE A 151 2.84 -10.37 -26.60
CA PHE A 151 3.85 -9.33 -26.70
C PHE A 151 3.55 -8.30 -27.81
N ALA A 152 2.97 -8.71 -28.93
CA ALA A 152 2.70 -7.86 -30.09
C ALA A 152 1.31 -7.20 -30.08
N ILE A 153 0.50 -7.40 -29.05
CA ILE A 153 -0.86 -6.85 -29.00
C ILE A 153 -0.95 -5.60 -28.10
N TYR A 154 -2.00 -4.83 -28.30
CA TYR A 154 -2.29 -3.64 -27.52
C TYR A 154 -3.07 -3.97 -26.23
N PRO A 155 -2.97 -3.15 -25.18
CA PRO A 155 -3.66 -3.38 -23.90
C PRO A 155 -5.18 -3.56 -24.04
N HIS A 156 -5.83 -2.86 -24.94
CA HIS A 156 -7.28 -2.96 -25.14
C HIS A 156 -7.75 -4.33 -25.66
N ASN A 157 -6.84 -5.14 -26.20
CA ASN A 157 -7.12 -6.52 -26.65
C ASN A 157 -6.92 -7.57 -25.53
N LEU A 158 -6.61 -7.14 -24.29
CA LEU A 158 -6.45 -7.98 -23.11
C LEU A 158 -7.67 -7.91 -22.21
N SER A 159 -7.99 -9.02 -21.52
CA SER A 159 -8.93 -9.00 -20.40
C SER A 159 -8.40 -8.17 -19.21
N GLY A 160 -9.27 -7.80 -18.27
CA GLY A 160 -8.87 -7.06 -17.06
C GLY A 160 -7.76 -7.76 -16.27
N GLY A 161 -7.93 -9.05 -15.99
CA GLY A 161 -6.91 -9.83 -15.29
C GLY A 161 -5.59 -9.98 -16.07
N MET A 162 -5.64 -10.04 -17.42
CA MET A 162 -4.41 -10.05 -18.23
C MET A 162 -3.70 -8.69 -18.19
N ARG A 163 -4.44 -7.57 -18.21
CA ARG A 163 -3.83 -6.22 -18.04
C ARG A 163 -3.16 -6.08 -16.68
N GLN A 164 -3.82 -6.59 -15.62
CA GLN A 164 -3.25 -6.62 -14.29
C GLN A 164 -1.93 -7.40 -14.26
N ARG A 165 -1.90 -8.61 -14.85
CA ARG A 165 -0.67 -9.42 -14.95
C ARG A 165 0.44 -8.71 -15.74
N VAL A 166 0.09 -7.99 -16.81
CA VAL A 166 1.07 -7.17 -17.57
C VAL A 166 1.61 -6.04 -16.71
N MET A 167 0.77 -5.35 -15.94
CA MET A 167 1.22 -4.30 -15.02
C MET A 167 2.14 -4.85 -13.93
N ILE A 168 1.82 -6.03 -13.37
CA ILE A 168 2.69 -6.74 -12.43
C ILE A 168 4.02 -7.10 -13.12
N ALA A 169 3.98 -7.62 -14.36
CA ALA A 169 5.18 -7.92 -15.14
C ALA A 169 6.08 -6.69 -15.31
N MET A 170 5.50 -5.53 -15.60
CA MET A 170 6.25 -4.27 -15.71
C MET A 170 6.87 -3.86 -14.38
N ALA A 171 6.12 -3.97 -13.27
CA ALA A 171 6.62 -3.62 -11.95
C ALA A 171 7.77 -4.55 -11.50
N LEU A 172 7.73 -5.82 -11.89
CA LEU A 172 8.72 -6.84 -11.49
C LEU A 172 9.87 -7.02 -12.50
N ALA A 173 9.83 -6.35 -13.65
CA ALA A 173 10.79 -6.54 -14.75
C ALA A 173 12.25 -6.37 -14.33
N CYS A 174 12.53 -5.50 -13.37
CA CYS A 174 13.87 -5.25 -12.86
C CYS A 174 14.19 -5.94 -11.52
N GLU A 175 13.32 -6.86 -11.05
CA GLU A 175 13.48 -7.57 -9.78
C GLU A 175 13.70 -6.59 -8.61
N PRO A 176 12.69 -5.76 -8.28
CA PRO A 176 12.83 -4.72 -7.27
C PRO A 176 13.07 -5.31 -5.88
N ASP A 177 13.77 -4.57 -5.03
CA ASP A 177 13.96 -4.92 -3.62
C ASP A 177 12.65 -4.70 -2.82
N LEU A 178 11.88 -3.65 -3.20
CA LEU A 178 10.58 -3.31 -2.59
C LEU A 178 9.51 -3.14 -3.66
N LEU A 179 8.39 -3.84 -3.48
CA LEU A 179 7.18 -3.68 -4.29
C LEU A 179 6.08 -3.01 -3.47
N ILE A 180 5.60 -1.85 -3.93
CA ILE A 180 4.44 -1.16 -3.36
C ILE A 180 3.23 -1.55 -4.19
N CYS A 181 2.18 -2.08 -3.54
CA CYS A 181 0.94 -2.50 -4.19
C CYS A 181 -0.21 -1.64 -3.67
N ASP A 182 -0.70 -0.71 -4.49
CA ASP A 182 -1.82 0.16 -4.13
C ASP A 182 -3.12 -0.43 -4.68
N GLU A 183 -3.85 -1.15 -3.82
CA GLU A 183 -5.10 -1.84 -4.13
C GLU A 183 -5.03 -2.72 -5.41
N PRO A 184 -4.04 -3.61 -5.53
CA PRO A 184 -3.71 -4.28 -6.80
C PRO A 184 -4.79 -5.24 -7.30
N THR A 185 -5.77 -5.59 -6.48
CA THR A 185 -6.85 -6.54 -6.80
C THR A 185 -8.23 -5.91 -6.85
N THR A 186 -8.34 -4.60 -6.66
CA THR A 186 -9.61 -3.88 -6.76
C THR A 186 -10.22 -4.04 -8.15
N ALA A 187 -11.53 -4.30 -8.20
CA ALA A 187 -12.32 -4.58 -9.42
C ALA A 187 -11.96 -5.90 -10.17
N LEU A 188 -11.27 -6.83 -9.53
CA LEU A 188 -11.10 -8.19 -10.03
C LEU A 188 -12.12 -9.14 -9.39
N ASP A 189 -12.48 -10.20 -10.12
CA ASP A 189 -13.24 -11.30 -9.52
C ASP A 189 -12.37 -12.09 -8.52
N VAL A 190 -13.02 -12.76 -7.57
CA VAL A 190 -12.37 -13.47 -6.45
C VAL A 190 -11.35 -14.51 -6.96
N THR A 191 -11.63 -15.17 -8.07
CA THR A 191 -10.75 -16.20 -8.63
C THR A 191 -9.46 -15.58 -9.18
N ILE A 192 -9.56 -14.47 -9.91
CA ILE A 192 -8.40 -13.77 -10.44
C ILE A 192 -7.60 -13.11 -9.30
N GLN A 193 -8.30 -12.56 -8.29
CA GLN A 193 -7.67 -12.03 -7.08
C GLN A 193 -6.78 -13.08 -6.41
N ALA A 194 -7.31 -14.27 -6.11
CA ALA A 194 -6.53 -15.36 -5.50
C ALA A 194 -5.30 -15.74 -6.35
N GLN A 195 -5.46 -15.86 -7.67
CA GLN A 195 -4.34 -16.15 -8.58
C GLN A 195 -3.25 -15.07 -8.57
N ILE A 196 -3.62 -13.79 -8.42
CA ILE A 196 -2.66 -12.69 -8.34
C ILE A 196 -1.92 -12.73 -6.99
N LEU A 197 -2.63 -13.00 -5.89
CA LEU A 197 -2.01 -13.12 -4.57
C LEU A 197 -1.02 -14.29 -4.50
N ASP A 198 -1.39 -15.46 -5.03
CA ASP A 198 -0.51 -16.62 -5.15
C ASP A 198 0.73 -16.33 -5.99
N LEU A 199 0.55 -15.63 -7.12
CA LEU A 199 1.66 -15.18 -7.95
C LEU A 199 2.62 -14.27 -7.16
N MET A 200 2.09 -13.31 -6.41
CA MET A 200 2.91 -12.37 -5.63
C MET A 200 3.67 -13.09 -4.51
N LYS A 201 3.03 -14.02 -3.78
CA LYS A 201 3.67 -14.88 -2.77
C LYS A 201 4.81 -15.71 -3.37
N GLY A 202 4.55 -16.35 -4.53
CA GLY A 202 5.56 -17.15 -5.22
C GLY A 202 6.76 -16.31 -5.63
N LEU A 203 6.55 -15.13 -6.19
CA LEU A 203 7.61 -14.23 -6.61
C LEU A 203 8.40 -13.65 -5.43
N GLN A 204 7.72 -13.32 -4.33
CA GLN A 204 8.38 -12.90 -3.08
C GLN A 204 9.28 -13.99 -2.52
N ALA A 205 8.80 -15.24 -2.47
CA ALA A 205 9.58 -16.38 -1.99
C ALA A 205 10.82 -16.66 -2.88
N GLU A 206 10.73 -16.43 -4.19
CA GLU A 206 11.85 -16.57 -5.12
C GLU A 206 12.91 -15.48 -4.98
N THR A 207 12.48 -14.22 -4.81
CA THR A 207 13.36 -13.04 -4.90
C THR A 207 13.77 -12.48 -3.55
N GLY A 208 13.01 -12.76 -2.49
CA GLY A 208 13.20 -12.16 -1.17
C GLY A 208 12.80 -10.67 -1.11
N MET A 209 12.05 -10.16 -2.11
CA MET A 209 11.59 -8.77 -2.11
C MET A 209 10.65 -8.49 -0.95
N ALA A 210 10.69 -7.27 -0.43
CA ALA A 210 9.70 -6.77 0.51
C ALA A 210 8.45 -6.28 -0.22
N ILE A 211 7.29 -6.35 0.44
CA ILE A 211 6.02 -5.86 -0.11
C ILE A 211 5.38 -4.88 0.87
N LEU A 212 5.02 -3.68 0.39
CA LEU A 212 4.08 -2.78 1.05
C LEU A 212 2.72 -2.93 0.37
N PHE A 213 1.80 -3.61 1.03
CA PHE A 213 0.49 -3.97 0.48
C PHE A 213 -0.60 -3.06 1.02
N ILE A 214 -1.14 -2.19 0.17
CA ILE A 214 -2.22 -1.26 0.50
C ILE A 214 -3.53 -1.87 0.07
N THR A 215 -4.48 -2.01 1.00
CA THR A 215 -5.81 -2.53 0.72
C THR A 215 -6.81 -2.10 1.78
N HIS A 216 -8.10 -2.20 1.47
CA HIS A 216 -9.20 -2.13 2.42
C HIS A 216 -9.81 -3.52 2.71
N ASP A 217 -9.31 -4.57 2.04
CA ASP A 217 -9.78 -5.95 2.21
C ASP A 217 -8.95 -6.67 3.29
N LEU A 218 -9.51 -6.77 4.48
CA LEU A 218 -8.86 -7.44 5.62
C LEU A 218 -8.73 -8.96 5.42
N GLY A 219 -9.52 -9.57 4.55
CA GLY A 219 -9.36 -10.98 4.19
C GLY A 219 -8.04 -11.22 3.46
N VAL A 220 -7.71 -10.33 2.52
CA VAL A 220 -6.41 -10.36 1.82
C VAL A 220 -5.25 -10.10 2.78
N VAL A 221 -5.44 -9.17 3.72
CA VAL A 221 -4.43 -8.87 4.75
C VAL A 221 -4.11 -10.09 5.60
N ALA A 222 -5.13 -10.79 6.08
CA ALA A 222 -4.96 -12.02 6.88
C ALA A 222 -4.23 -13.13 6.12
N GLU A 223 -4.35 -13.15 4.79
CA GLU A 223 -3.74 -14.16 3.93
C GLU A 223 -2.30 -13.83 3.53
N LEU A 224 -1.97 -12.54 3.32
CA LEU A 224 -0.73 -12.13 2.66
C LEU A 224 0.26 -11.45 3.60
N CYS A 225 -0.22 -10.72 4.62
CA CYS A 225 0.62 -9.82 5.40
C CYS A 225 1.23 -10.50 6.63
N ASP A 226 2.45 -10.12 6.99
CA ASP A 226 3.11 -10.52 8.23
C ASP A 226 2.77 -9.54 9.36
N GLU A 227 2.73 -8.25 9.05
CA GLU A 227 2.47 -7.15 9.97
C GLU A 227 1.50 -6.16 9.32
N VAL A 228 0.72 -5.44 10.11
CA VAL A 228 -0.31 -4.54 9.63
C VAL A 228 -0.24 -3.19 10.34
N VAL A 229 -0.33 -2.11 9.57
CA VAL A 229 -0.52 -0.75 10.04
C VAL A 229 -1.94 -0.30 9.70
N VAL A 230 -2.73 0.01 10.70
CA VAL A 230 -4.08 0.54 10.55
C VAL A 230 -4.02 2.05 10.51
N MET A 231 -4.46 2.64 9.41
CA MET A 231 -4.50 4.09 9.22
C MET A 231 -5.91 4.64 9.36
N TYR A 232 -6.06 5.73 10.08
CA TYR A 232 -7.28 6.51 10.14
C TYR A 232 -6.98 7.99 9.93
N ALA A 233 -7.62 8.60 8.94
CA ALA A 233 -7.55 10.04 8.67
C ALA A 233 -6.12 10.62 8.69
N GLY A 234 -5.16 9.95 8.04
CA GLY A 234 -3.77 10.39 7.90
C GLY A 234 -2.85 10.08 9.07
N ARG A 235 -3.26 9.24 10.02
CA ARG A 235 -2.43 8.77 11.14
C ARG A 235 -2.45 7.25 11.23
N ALA A 236 -1.34 6.65 11.66
CA ALA A 236 -1.32 5.27 12.10
C ALA A 236 -1.97 5.22 13.50
N VAL A 237 -3.00 4.39 13.67
CA VAL A 237 -3.73 4.26 14.93
C VAL A 237 -3.42 2.95 15.67
N GLU A 238 -3.05 1.93 14.95
CA GLU A 238 -2.59 0.64 15.49
C GLU A 238 -1.63 -0.02 14.51
N GLN A 239 -0.61 -0.69 15.02
CA GLN A 239 0.31 -1.52 14.26
C GLN A 239 0.58 -2.79 15.04
N ALA A 240 0.44 -3.95 14.41
CA ALA A 240 0.70 -5.23 15.05
C ALA A 240 1.06 -6.31 14.02
N ASP A 241 1.61 -7.43 14.51
CA ASP A 241 1.60 -8.71 13.79
C ASP A 241 0.17 -9.03 13.34
N VAL A 242 0.00 -9.66 12.20
CA VAL A 242 -1.32 -9.91 11.61
C VAL A 242 -2.21 -10.72 12.56
N PHE A 243 -1.70 -11.77 13.21
CA PHE A 243 -2.48 -12.60 14.14
C PHE A 243 -2.87 -11.81 15.39
N GLU A 244 -1.92 -11.04 15.97
CA GLU A 244 -2.23 -10.17 17.11
C GLU A 244 -3.29 -9.12 16.76
N LEU A 245 -3.25 -8.52 15.57
CA LEU A 245 -4.24 -7.54 15.16
C LEU A 245 -5.64 -8.14 15.06
N PHE A 246 -5.75 -9.37 14.53
CA PHE A 246 -7.04 -10.05 14.34
C PHE A 246 -7.61 -10.63 15.65
N ASP A 247 -6.75 -11.21 16.50
CA ASP A 247 -7.17 -11.85 17.73
C ASP A 247 -7.31 -10.87 18.90
N HIS A 248 -6.44 -9.84 18.96
CA HIS A 248 -6.37 -8.90 20.08
C HIS A 248 -6.28 -7.43 19.62
N PRO A 249 -7.22 -6.93 18.79
CA PRO A 249 -7.24 -5.51 18.39
C PRO A 249 -7.36 -4.62 19.63
N ARG A 250 -6.70 -3.46 19.64
CA ARG A 250 -6.65 -2.54 20.79
C ARG A 250 -7.26 -1.17 20.50
N HIS A 251 -7.32 -0.79 19.24
CA HIS A 251 -7.95 0.48 18.86
C HIS A 251 -9.42 0.28 18.50
N PRO A 252 -10.36 1.11 18.99
CA PRO A 252 -11.79 0.98 18.68
C PRO A 252 -12.11 1.01 17.18
N TYR A 253 -11.31 1.70 16.38
CA TYR A 253 -11.44 1.71 14.93
C TYR A 253 -11.09 0.34 14.32
N THR A 254 -10.01 -0.30 14.78
CA THR A 254 -9.64 -1.66 14.35
C THR A 254 -10.72 -2.66 14.70
N HIS A 255 -11.28 -2.59 15.91
CA HIS A 255 -12.45 -3.39 16.30
C HIS A 255 -13.63 -3.19 15.35
N GLY A 256 -13.90 -1.94 14.97
CA GLY A 256 -14.96 -1.61 14.02
C GLY A 256 -14.71 -2.19 12.62
N LEU A 257 -13.48 -2.10 12.11
CA LEU A 257 -13.10 -2.67 10.83
C LEU A 257 -13.24 -4.21 10.81
N LEU A 258 -12.70 -4.90 11.81
CA LEU A 258 -12.80 -6.35 11.94
C LEU A 258 -14.23 -6.82 12.15
N GLY A 259 -15.02 -6.06 12.92
CA GLY A 259 -16.44 -6.32 13.14
C GLY A 259 -17.32 -6.16 11.90
N ALA A 260 -16.85 -5.45 10.88
CA ALA A 260 -17.55 -5.28 9.61
C ALA A 260 -17.27 -6.42 8.60
N ILE A 261 -16.33 -7.33 8.88
CA ILE A 261 -16.05 -8.49 8.02
C ILE A 261 -17.23 -9.47 8.04
N PRO A 262 -17.79 -9.87 6.87
CA PRO A 262 -18.84 -10.87 6.82
C PRO A 262 -18.35 -12.22 7.35
N ARG A 263 -19.09 -12.83 8.30
CA ARG A 263 -18.77 -14.17 8.82
C ARG A 263 -19.51 -15.24 8.02
N LEU A 264 -18.79 -16.26 7.53
CA LEU A 264 -19.39 -17.38 6.79
C LEU A 264 -20.47 -18.12 7.57
N ASN A 265 -20.35 -18.17 8.91
CA ASN A 265 -21.31 -18.85 9.81
C ASN A 265 -22.39 -17.89 10.35
N GLY A 266 -22.50 -16.67 9.83
CA GLY A 266 -23.51 -15.70 10.22
C GLY A 266 -24.92 -16.10 9.75
N GLN A 267 -25.94 -15.58 10.41
CA GLN A 267 -27.32 -15.76 9.96
C GLN A 267 -27.50 -15.05 8.60
N PRO A 268 -28.15 -15.70 7.61
CA PRO A 268 -28.44 -15.07 6.33
C PRO A 268 -29.21 -13.74 6.50
N LYS A 269 -28.83 -12.69 5.77
CA LYS A 269 -29.45 -11.36 5.80
C LYS A 269 -29.31 -10.59 7.14
N GLN A 270 -28.35 -10.95 7.99
CA GLN A 270 -28.01 -10.14 9.14
C GLN A 270 -27.30 -8.85 8.68
N LEU A 271 -27.70 -7.71 9.25
CA LEU A 271 -26.99 -6.45 9.02
C LEU A 271 -25.56 -6.56 9.57
N LEU A 272 -24.59 -6.18 8.74
CA LEU A 272 -23.20 -6.12 9.18
C LEU A 272 -23.03 -4.97 10.19
N ASN A 273 -22.13 -5.18 11.14
CA ASN A 273 -21.71 -4.11 12.02
C ASN A 273 -20.96 -3.06 11.18
N THR A 274 -21.36 -1.82 11.28
CA THR A 274 -20.71 -0.72 10.55
C THR A 274 -20.16 0.31 11.53
N ILE A 275 -19.03 0.92 11.18
CA ILE A 275 -18.51 2.07 11.92
C ILE A 275 -19.43 3.26 11.62
N ARG A 276 -20.07 3.81 12.66
CA ARG A 276 -21.04 4.90 12.53
C ARG A 276 -20.38 6.18 12.00
N GLY A 277 -21.14 6.95 11.23
CA GLY A 277 -20.70 8.24 10.68
C GLY A 277 -19.71 8.09 9.51
N GLN A 278 -19.17 9.20 9.08
CA GLN A 278 -18.17 9.30 8.00
C GLN A 278 -16.85 9.86 8.54
N VAL A 279 -15.75 9.62 7.80
CA VAL A 279 -14.47 10.26 8.12
C VAL A 279 -14.66 11.78 7.94
N PRO A 280 -14.35 12.60 8.97
CA PRO A 280 -14.49 14.05 8.86
C PRO A 280 -13.64 14.62 7.72
N ALA A 281 -14.08 15.72 7.13
CA ALA A 281 -13.27 16.46 6.17
C ALA A 281 -11.99 16.98 6.88
N LEU A 282 -10.90 17.17 6.13
CA LEU A 282 -9.60 17.56 6.71
C LEU A 282 -9.66 18.86 7.52
N HIS A 283 -10.53 19.79 7.15
CA HIS A 283 -10.74 21.06 7.87
C HIS A 283 -11.64 20.92 9.11
N GLU A 284 -12.32 19.77 9.28
CA GLU A 284 -13.21 19.47 10.41
C GLU A 284 -12.57 18.48 11.41
N MET A 285 -11.29 18.14 11.22
CA MET A 285 -10.63 17.17 12.08
C MET A 285 -10.58 17.63 13.53
N PRO A 286 -10.89 16.75 14.50
CA PRO A 286 -10.74 17.06 15.91
C PRO A 286 -9.29 17.44 16.24
N ALA A 287 -9.11 18.35 17.20
CA ALA A 287 -7.78 18.73 17.67
C ALA A 287 -7.03 17.58 18.39
N GLY A 288 -7.76 16.64 18.98
CA GLY A 288 -7.23 15.46 19.65
C GLY A 288 -7.20 14.21 18.78
N CYS A 289 -7.83 13.12 19.29
CA CYS A 289 -7.95 11.88 18.56
C CYS A 289 -8.85 12.07 17.33
N ARG A 290 -8.34 11.80 16.13
CA ARG A 290 -9.09 11.97 14.88
C ARG A 290 -10.32 11.07 14.79
N PHE A 291 -10.34 9.94 15.51
CA PHE A 291 -11.48 9.02 15.58
C PHE A 291 -12.53 9.42 16.63
N ALA A 292 -12.28 10.44 17.48
CA ALA A 292 -13.14 10.78 18.62
C ALA A 292 -14.62 10.92 18.26
N ASN A 293 -14.96 11.56 17.14
CA ASN A 293 -16.35 11.80 16.71
C ASN A 293 -17.12 10.54 16.32
N ARG A 294 -16.42 9.42 16.05
CA ARG A 294 -17.01 8.13 15.66
C ARG A 294 -16.79 7.03 16.70
N CYS A 295 -15.97 7.32 17.73
CA CYS A 295 -15.57 6.35 18.73
C CYS A 295 -16.68 6.17 19.77
N PRO A 296 -17.20 4.95 20.01
CA PRO A 296 -18.19 4.70 21.07
C PRO A 296 -17.63 4.88 22.49
N HIS A 297 -16.30 4.92 22.63
CA HIS A 297 -15.58 5.06 23.91
C HIS A 297 -14.92 6.44 24.06
N ALA A 298 -15.31 7.43 23.24
CA ALA A 298 -14.71 8.75 23.29
C ALA A 298 -14.96 9.43 24.64
N SER A 299 -13.90 10.02 25.21
CA SER A 299 -13.96 10.88 26.40
C SER A 299 -13.59 12.33 26.05
N GLU A 300 -13.73 13.24 27.02
CA GLU A 300 -13.33 14.64 26.84
C GLU A 300 -11.83 14.77 26.51
N ARG A 301 -11.00 13.87 27.03
CA ARG A 301 -9.58 13.79 26.70
C ARG A 301 -9.35 13.52 25.22
N CYS A 302 -10.14 12.60 24.63
CA CYS A 302 -10.02 12.26 23.21
C CYS A 302 -10.31 13.46 22.28
N SER A 303 -11.15 14.40 22.68
CA SER A 303 -11.42 15.59 21.86
C SER A 303 -10.33 16.66 21.95
N ARG A 304 -9.52 16.65 23.01
CA ARG A 304 -8.50 17.71 23.27
C ARG A 304 -7.07 17.27 23.03
N GLU A 305 -6.75 16.00 23.30
CA GLU A 305 -5.38 15.48 23.25
C GLU A 305 -5.23 14.42 22.17
N VAL A 306 -4.13 14.54 21.41
CA VAL A 306 -3.71 13.49 20.46
C VAL A 306 -3.15 12.32 21.27
N PRO A 307 -3.65 11.08 21.10
CA PRO A 307 -3.06 9.94 21.77
C PRO A 307 -1.66 9.65 21.20
N ALA A 308 -0.69 9.51 22.10
CA ALA A 308 0.63 9.01 21.72
C ALA A 308 0.56 7.51 21.41
N VAL A 309 1.46 7.03 20.55
CA VAL A 309 1.61 5.60 20.32
C VAL A 309 2.24 4.96 21.55
N GLU A 310 1.51 4.04 22.22
CA GLU A 310 2.04 3.21 23.29
C GLU A 310 2.43 1.83 22.73
N GLN A 311 3.65 1.38 23.00
CA GLN A 311 4.11 0.03 22.65
C GLN A 311 3.63 -0.97 23.69
N LEU A 312 2.84 -1.95 23.28
CA LEU A 312 2.28 -3.00 24.13
C LEU A 312 3.18 -4.23 24.17
N ALA A 313 3.76 -4.56 23.03
CA ALA A 313 4.69 -5.66 22.80
C ALA A 313 5.68 -5.25 21.69
N PRO A 314 6.76 -6.01 21.40
CA PRO A 314 7.77 -5.67 20.36
C PRO A 314 7.07 -5.51 19.06
N HIS A 315 6.14 -5.69 18.55
CA HIS A 315 5.48 -5.43 17.26
C HIS A 315 3.99 -5.02 17.43
N HIS A 316 3.60 -4.53 18.62
CA HIS A 316 2.25 -4.08 18.82
C HIS A 316 2.23 -2.70 19.46
N GLY A 317 1.90 -1.69 18.67
CA GLY A 317 1.74 -0.29 19.07
C GLY A 317 0.31 0.21 18.83
N VAL A 318 -0.22 1.02 19.74
CA VAL A 318 -1.56 1.60 19.63
C VAL A 318 -1.60 3.06 20.05
N ALA A 319 -2.33 3.89 19.30
CA ALA A 319 -2.58 5.30 19.60
C ALA A 319 -4.01 5.50 20.13
N CYS A 320 -4.26 5.08 21.37
CA CYS A 320 -5.58 5.20 22.00
C CYS A 320 -5.44 5.52 23.48
N HIS A 321 -6.18 6.52 24.02
CA HIS A 321 -6.18 6.84 25.45
C HIS A 321 -6.81 5.77 26.34
N HIS A 322 -7.69 4.92 25.76
CA HIS A 322 -8.53 3.96 26.49
C HIS A 322 -8.21 2.50 26.15
N TRP A 323 -7.12 2.21 25.45
CA TRP A 323 -6.82 0.85 25.02
C TRP A 323 -6.78 -0.20 26.14
N LYS A 324 -6.42 0.21 27.38
CA LYS A 324 -6.39 -0.67 28.56
C LYS A 324 -7.77 -1.11 29.03
N GLU A 325 -8.78 -0.29 28.78
CA GLU A 325 -10.16 -0.52 29.19
C GLU A 325 -10.96 -1.32 28.15
N LEU A 326 -10.40 -1.46 26.95
CA LEU A 326 -11.03 -2.07 25.79
C LEU A 326 -10.53 -3.50 25.51
N THR A 327 -10.04 -4.18 26.52
CA THR A 327 -9.69 -5.61 26.45
C THR A 327 -10.93 -6.43 26.14
N PRO A 328 -10.88 -7.43 25.21
CA PRO A 328 -12.01 -8.29 24.87
C PRO A 328 -12.53 -9.10 26.03
#